data_c7fd28b2f09aa4d940a4cc8f0794f078
#
_entry.id   c7fd28b2f09aa4d940a4cc8f0794f078
#
_cell.length_a   1.000
_cell.length_b   1.000
_cell.length_c   1.000
_cell.angle_alpha   90.00
_cell.angle_beta   90.00
_cell.angle_gamma   90.00
#
_symmetry.space_group_name_H-M   'P 1'
#
loop_
_entity.id
_entity.type
_entity.pdbx_description
1 polymer ?
#
loop_
_entity_poly.entity_id
_entity_poly.type
_entity_poly.pdbx_seq_one_letter_code
_entity_poly.pdbx_strand_id
1 'polypeptide(L)'
;YPRRLQAEVMLDAIDDLAGTRTDFPNLPPGTRAIALPDNSYNTSSPFLRVFGRPENESVCECERGQSSSLSQSLHLMNAGDIRGKLASGSGRAEQLAKSELAVEQKIEELYLVAFSRKPTPAELQTAVEYVISPQTDAAGAPIEPARAVREAFQDLVWALMNTREFMFNH
;
A
#
# COMPACT_ATOMS: atom_id res chain seq x y z
N TYR A 1 -16.24 8.45 15.67
CA TYR A 1 -15.98 8.75 14.26
C TYR A 1 -14.64 8.13 13.88
N PRO A 2 -14.57 7.31 12.81
CA PRO A 2 -13.31 6.75 12.35
C PRO A 2 -12.38 7.90 11.96
N ARG A 3 -11.15 7.87 12.47
CA ARG A 3 -10.11 8.85 12.13
C ARG A 3 -9.18 8.23 11.10
N ARG A 4 -8.83 9.00 10.07
CA ARG A 4 -7.81 8.57 9.12
C ARG A 4 -6.46 8.40 9.83
N LEU A 5 -5.69 7.40 9.40
CA LEU A 5 -4.31 7.23 9.86
C LEU A 5 -3.49 8.50 9.57
N GLN A 6 -2.56 8.82 10.45
CA GLN A 6 -1.57 9.88 10.20
C GLN A 6 -0.71 9.53 8.99
N ALA A 7 -0.20 10.54 8.29
CA ALA A 7 0.56 10.34 7.06
C ALA A 7 1.74 9.37 7.23
N GLU A 8 2.48 9.52 8.32
CA GLU A 8 3.64 8.68 8.64
C GLU A 8 3.23 7.23 8.90
N VAL A 9 2.17 7.03 9.69
CA VAL A 9 1.65 5.69 10.00
C VAL A 9 1.10 5.02 8.74
N MET A 10 0.41 5.79 7.88
CA MET A 10 -0.12 5.28 6.62
C MET A 10 0.99 4.91 5.65
N LEU A 11 2.06 5.71 5.54
CA LEU A 11 3.20 5.39 4.69
C LEU A 11 3.89 4.10 5.16
N ASP A 12 4.12 3.97 6.48
CA ASP A 12 4.68 2.76 7.06
C ASP A 12 3.80 1.53 6.84
N ALA A 13 2.47 1.68 6.95
CA ALA A 13 1.53 0.60 6.68
C ALA A 13 1.52 0.17 5.21
N ILE A 14 1.62 1.14 4.28
CA ILE A 14 1.78 0.86 2.84
C ILE A 14 3.09 0.12 2.58
N ASP A 15 4.18 0.56 3.20
CA ASP A 15 5.49 -0.09 3.09
C ASP A 15 5.47 -1.53 3.61
N ASP A 16 4.83 -1.74 4.76
CA ASP A 16 4.65 -3.08 5.34
C ASP A 16 3.79 -3.98 4.45
N LEU A 17 2.68 -3.47 3.90
CA LEU A 17 1.80 -4.23 3.01
C LEU A 17 2.47 -4.54 1.67
N ALA A 18 3.17 -3.58 1.08
CA ALA A 18 3.91 -3.78 -0.18
C ALA A 18 5.18 -4.62 -0.01
N GLY A 19 5.65 -4.83 1.22
CA GLY A 19 6.92 -5.51 1.49
C GLY A 19 8.14 -4.71 1.02
N THR A 20 8.03 -3.39 1.07
CA THR A 20 9.07 -2.44 0.65
C THR A 20 9.44 -1.49 1.79
N ARG A 21 10.39 -0.59 1.55
CA ARG A 21 10.69 0.51 2.48
C ARG A 21 10.88 1.80 1.69
N THR A 22 10.42 2.90 2.26
CA THR A 22 10.74 4.23 1.78
C THR A 22 12.11 4.62 2.33
N ASP A 23 13.03 5.03 1.46
CA ASP A 23 14.32 5.56 1.89
C ASP A 23 14.24 7.06 2.13
N PHE A 24 14.80 7.49 3.26
CA PHE A 24 14.88 8.89 3.63
C PHE A 24 16.35 9.35 3.59
N PRO A 25 16.67 10.47 2.92
CA PRO A 25 18.03 10.98 2.83
C PRO A 25 18.67 11.19 4.22
N ASN A 26 19.94 10.80 4.37
CA ASN A 26 20.71 10.96 5.59
C ASN A 26 20.21 10.19 6.82
N LEU A 27 19.29 9.25 6.65
CA LEU A 27 18.85 8.34 7.72
C LEU A 27 19.27 6.90 7.41
N PRO A 28 19.39 6.04 8.43
CA PRO A 28 19.68 4.63 8.22
C PRO A 28 18.65 3.97 7.29
N PRO A 29 19.06 3.03 6.41
CA PRO A 29 18.14 2.28 5.58
C PRO A 29 17.05 1.59 6.44
N GLY A 30 15.81 1.63 5.97
CA GLY A 30 14.68 1.03 6.66
C GLY A 30 14.10 1.89 7.81
N THR A 31 14.57 3.13 7.98
CA THR A 31 13.95 4.07 8.93
C THR A 31 12.47 4.22 8.62
N ARG A 32 11.61 4.03 9.62
CA ARG A 32 10.16 4.19 9.48
C ARG A 32 9.78 5.67 9.43
N ALA A 33 8.73 5.98 8.66
CA ALA A 33 8.23 7.36 8.55
C ALA A 33 7.77 7.94 9.91
N ILE A 34 7.24 7.10 10.80
CA ILE A 34 6.86 7.53 12.16
C ILE A 34 8.06 7.95 13.02
N ALA A 35 9.26 7.51 12.67
CA ALA A 35 10.50 7.82 13.39
C ALA A 35 11.26 9.02 12.80
N LEU A 36 10.70 9.72 11.82
CA LEU A 36 11.34 10.88 11.21
C LEU A 36 11.49 12.02 12.25
N PRO A 37 12.71 12.58 12.43
CA PRO A 37 13.01 13.50 13.52
C PRO A 37 12.34 14.86 13.37
N ASP A 38 12.10 15.32 12.15
CA ASP A 38 11.53 16.63 11.85
C ASP A 38 10.80 16.67 10.50
N ASN A 39 10.26 17.84 10.14
CA ASN A 39 9.46 18.03 8.94
C ASN A 39 10.27 18.27 7.64
N SER A 40 11.60 18.37 7.72
CA SER A 40 12.46 18.57 6.53
C SER A 40 12.31 17.44 5.51
N TYR A 41 11.91 16.26 5.97
CA TYR A 41 11.66 15.08 5.13
C TYR A 41 10.37 15.14 4.30
N ASN A 42 9.51 16.15 4.50
CA ASN A 42 8.30 16.34 3.68
C ASN A 42 8.64 16.65 2.22
N THR A 43 9.79 17.27 1.97
CA THR A 43 10.27 17.58 0.61
C THR A 43 10.74 16.34 -0.14
N SER A 44 11.25 15.33 0.56
CA SER A 44 11.70 14.06 -0.02
C SER A 44 10.59 13.03 -0.19
N SER A 45 9.42 13.26 0.42
CA SER A 45 8.26 12.39 0.31
C SER A 45 6.99 13.17 -0.02
N PRO A 46 6.60 13.27 -1.31
CA PRO A 46 5.33 13.87 -1.72
C PRO A 46 4.12 13.26 -1.00
N PHE A 47 4.18 11.98 -0.67
CA PHE A 47 3.15 11.29 0.10
C PHE A 47 2.88 11.95 1.45
N LEU A 48 3.93 12.18 2.26
CA LEU A 48 3.79 12.78 3.59
C LEU A 48 3.12 14.15 3.53
N ARG A 49 3.48 14.96 2.53
CA ARG A 49 2.89 16.29 2.32
C ARG A 49 1.42 16.20 1.91
N VAL A 50 1.09 15.36 0.93
CA VAL A 50 -0.29 15.19 0.44
C VAL A 50 -1.21 14.65 1.54
N PHE A 51 -0.69 13.79 2.42
CA PHE A 51 -1.45 13.19 3.51
C PHE A 51 -1.45 14.00 4.80
N GLY A 52 -0.93 15.24 4.75
CA GLY A 52 -1.13 16.25 5.79
C GLY A 52 -0.16 16.14 6.97
N ARG A 53 1.07 15.67 6.73
CA ARG A 53 2.14 15.89 7.68
C ARG A 53 2.41 17.39 7.76
N PRO A 54 2.50 17.99 8.98
CA PRO A 54 2.73 19.43 9.13
C PRO A 54 4.00 19.89 8.41
N GLU A 55 3.95 21.08 7.79
CA GLU A 55 5.12 21.66 7.11
C GLU A 55 5.98 22.52 8.05
N ASN A 56 5.40 22.97 9.16
CA ASN A 56 6.08 23.84 10.14
C ASN A 56 6.67 23.05 11.31
N GLU A 57 7.67 23.63 11.97
CA GLU A 57 8.36 23.04 13.13
C GLU A 57 7.48 22.90 14.39
N SER A 58 6.28 23.48 14.37
CA SER A 58 5.36 23.36 15.49
C SER A 58 4.70 21.98 15.54
N VAL A 59 4.84 21.31 16.67
CA VAL A 59 4.27 19.97 16.93
C VAL A 59 2.76 20.02 17.19
N CYS A 60 2.06 21.10 16.78
CA CYS A 60 0.62 21.24 16.98
C CYS A 60 -0.16 20.29 16.08
N GLU A 61 -0.88 19.33 16.69
CA GLU A 61 -1.83 18.46 16.00
C GLU A 61 -2.90 19.23 15.20
N CYS A 62 -3.14 20.50 15.53
CA CYS A 62 -4.07 21.39 14.83
C CYS A 62 -3.69 21.65 13.38
N GLU A 63 -2.42 21.52 13.01
CA GLU A 63 -1.93 21.72 11.62
C GLU A 63 -2.03 20.46 10.76
N ARG A 64 -2.37 19.31 11.33
CA ARG A 64 -2.55 18.05 10.60
C ARG A 64 -3.87 18.10 9.82
N GLY A 65 -3.78 18.18 8.50
CA GLY A 65 -4.94 18.09 7.62
C GLY A 65 -5.60 16.71 7.72
N GLN A 66 -6.66 16.58 8.51
CA GLN A 66 -7.39 15.33 8.71
C GLN A 66 -8.52 15.11 7.69
N SER A 67 -8.84 16.11 6.87
CA SER A 67 -9.87 15.99 5.83
C SER A 67 -9.36 15.13 4.66
N SER A 68 -10.13 14.12 4.27
CA SER A 68 -9.85 13.43 3.01
C SER A 68 -10.05 14.39 1.85
N SER A 69 -9.06 14.51 0.98
CA SER A 69 -9.14 15.36 -0.20
C SER A 69 -9.10 14.50 -1.47
N LEU A 70 -9.65 15.06 -2.55
CA LEU A 70 -9.54 14.43 -3.88
C LEU A 70 -8.07 14.19 -4.26
N SER A 71 -7.17 15.11 -3.90
CA SER A 71 -5.72 14.96 -4.13
C SER A 71 -5.14 13.71 -3.48
N GLN A 72 -5.59 13.35 -2.27
CA GLN A 72 -5.13 12.15 -1.56
C GLN A 72 -5.59 10.88 -2.25
N SER A 73 -6.86 10.83 -2.66
CA SER A 73 -7.39 9.69 -3.42
C SER A 73 -6.67 9.54 -4.76
N LEU A 74 -6.46 10.63 -5.48
CA LEU A 74 -5.72 10.62 -6.74
C LEU A 74 -4.25 10.21 -6.55
N HIS A 75 -3.63 10.61 -5.43
CA HIS A 75 -2.26 10.22 -5.12
C HIS A 75 -2.16 8.70 -4.90
N LEU A 76 -3.03 8.11 -4.08
CA LEU A 76 -3.07 6.65 -3.89
C LEU A 76 -3.33 5.89 -5.19
N MET A 77 -4.17 6.44 -6.06
CA MET A 77 -4.52 5.78 -7.33
C MET A 77 -3.43 5.88 -8.39
N ASN A 78 -2.67 6.99 -8.45
CA ASN A 78 -1.83 7.30 -9.61
C ASN A 78 -0.37 7.63 -9.29
N ALA A 79 0.02 7.73 -8.02
CA ALA A 79 1.38 8.12 -7.69
C ALA A 79 2.42 7.09 -8.14
N GLY A 80 3.48 7.58 -8.77
CA GLY A 80 4.56 6.73 -9.28
C GLY A 80 5.33 6.00 -8.17
N ASP A 81 5.42 6.60 -6.98
CA ASP A 81 6.02 6.00 -5.79
C ASP A 81 5.22 4.77 -5.30
N ILE A 82 3.89 4.87 -5.24
CA ILE A 82 3.03 3.73 -4.90
C ILE A 82 3.15 2.61 -5.95
N ARG A 83 3.07 2.97 -7.23
CA ARG A 83 3.26 2.00 -8.32
C ARG A 83 4.63 1.33 -8.28
N GLY A 84 5.69 2.09 -7.98
CA GLY A 84 7.03 1.55 -7.82
C GLY A 84 7.13 0.52 -6.68
N LYS A 85 6.45 0.77 -5.56
CA LYS A 85 6.37 -0.17 -4.45
C LYS A 85 5.65 -1.46 -4.84
N LEU A 86 4.51 -1.36 -5.52
CA LEU A 86 3.73 -2.52 -5.98
C LEU A 86 4.50 -3.36 -7.00
N ALA A 87 5.21 -2.71 -7.91
CA ALA A 87 5.98 -3.36 -8.97
C ALA A 87 7.39 -3.81 -8.54
N SER A 88 7.75 -3.61 -7.26
CA SER A 88 9.08 -3.96 -6.76
C SER A 88 9.38 -5.47 -6.93
N GLY A 89 10.52 -5.80 -7.53
CA GLY A 89 10.97 -7.18 -7.70
C GLY A 89 11.34 -7.90 -6.39
N SER A 90 11.45 -7.17 -5.29
CA SER A 90 11.61 -7.69 -3.93
C SER A 90 10.37 -7.49 -3.07
N GLY A 91 9.31 -6.88 -3.62
CA GLY A 91 8.07 -6.59 -2.91
C GLY A 91 7.20 -7.83 -2.67
N ARG A 92 6.17 -7.66 -1.84
CA ARG A 92 5.28 -8.75 -1.43
C ARG A 92 4.55 -9.41 -2.61
N ALA A 93 4.06 -8.63 -3.57
CA ALA A 93 3.38 -9.17 -4.75
C ALA A 93 4.25 -10.14 -5.54
N GLU A 94 5.53 -9.80 -5.73
CA GLU A 94 6.50 -10.67 -6.39
C GLU A 94 6.83 -11.92 -5.56
N GLN A 95 6.99 -11.76 -4.24
CA GLN A 95 7.24 -12.88 -3.33
C GLN A 95 6.07 -13.87 -3.33
N LEU A 96 4.83 -13.38 -3.24
CA LEU A 96 3.64 -14.22 -3.29
C LEU A 96 3.46 -14.89 -4.65
N ALA A 97 3.74 -14.18 -5.74
CA ALA A 97 3.67 -14.77 -7.08
C ALA A 97 4.63 -15.97 -7.24
N LYS A 98 5.84 -15.88 -6.68
CA LYS A 98 6.85 -16.93 -6.71
C LYS A 98 6.69 -18.03 -5.66
N SER A 99 5.90 -17.78 -4.63
CA SER A 99 5.66 -18.74 -3.55
C SER A 99 4.93 -19.98 -4.08
N GLU A 100 5.24 -21.14 -3.50
CA GLU A 100 4.55 -22.42 -3.78
C GLU A 100 3.29 -22.65 -2.92
N LEU A 101 2.95 -21.68 -2.05
CA LEU A 101 1.74 -21.75 -1.22
C LEU A 101 0.48 -21.79 -2.10
N ALA A 102 -0.59 -22.38 -1.56
CA ALA A 102 -1.91 -22.29 -2.19
C ALA A 102 -2.39 -20.85 -2.28
N VAL A 103 -3.16 -20.51 -3.31
CA VAL A 103 -3.63 -19.14 -3.57
C VAL A 103 -4.40 -18.58 -2.38
N GLU A 104 -5.20 -19.41 -1.71
CA GLU A 104 -5.95 -19.06 -0.52
C GLU A 104 -5.03 -18.63 0.64
N GLN A 105 -3.94 -19.35 0.84
CA GLN A 105 -2.96 -19.03 1.89
C GLN A 105 -2.22 -17.71 1.61
N LYS A 106 -1.88 -17.45 0.35
CA LYS A 106 -1.30 -16.17 -0.10
C LYS A 106 -2.24 -14.99 0.17
N ILE A 107 -3.53 -15.17 -0.11
CA ILE A 107 -4.55 -14.15 0.16
C ILE A 107 -4.76 -13.97 1.66
N GLU A 108 -4.80 -15.05 2.46
CA GLU A 108 -4.87 -14.96 3.92
C GLU A 108 -3.69 -14.15 4.48
N GLU A 109 -2.48 -14.37 3.97
CA GLU A 109 -1.30 -13.59 4.37
C GLU A 109 -1.48 -12.09 4.10
N LEU A 110 -1.99 -11.71 2.90
CA LEU A 110 -2.26 -10.32 2.58
C LEU A 110 -3.25 -9.67 3.54
N TYR A 111 -4.34 -10.36 3.87
CA TYR A 111 -5.36 -9.85 4.79
C TYR A 111 -4.82 -9.72 6.22
N LEU A 112 -4.00 -10.67 6.67
CA LEU A 112 -3.35 -10.59 7.98
C LEU A 112 -2.41 -9.39 8.08
N VAL A 113 -1.66 -9.10 7.03
CA VAL A 113 -0.76 -7.94 7.00
C VAL A 113 -1.55 -6.64 6.89
N ALA A 114 -2.59 -6.58 6.04
CA ALA A 114 -3.35 -5.37 5.81
C ALA A 114 -4.28 -5.01 6.99
N PHE A 115 -4.95 -6.01 7.58
CA PHE A 115 -6.07 -5.80 8.50
C PHE A 115 -5.94 -6.55 9.82
N SER A 116 -4.88 -7.33 10.02
CA SER A 116 -4.67 -8.20 11.20
C SER A 116 -5.82 -9.20 11.43
N ARG A 117 -6.56 -9.53 10.38
CA ARG A 117 -7.63 -10.54 10.36
C ARG A 117 -7.57 -11.40 9.12
N LYS A 118 -8.20 -12.56 9.16
CA LYS A 118 -8.42 -13.38 7.96
C LYS A 118 -9.51 -12.76 7.06
N PRO A 119 -9.48 -13.04 5.75
CA PRO A 119 -10.59 -12.68 4.86
C PRO A 119 -11.86 -13.42 5.27
N THR A 120 -13.01 -12.81 5.05
CA THR A 120 -14.29 -13.52 5.08
C THR A 120 -14.37 -14.51 3.92
N PRO A 121 -15.25 -15.52 3.98
CA PRO A 121 -15.41 -16.46 2.87
C PRO A 121 -15.69 -15.79 1.51
N ALA A 122 -16.49 -14.71 1.51
CA ALA A 122 -16.81 -13.97 0.29
C ALA A 122 -15.60 -13.20 -0.25
N GLU A 123 -14.82 -12.53 0.63
CA GLU A 123 -13.58 -11.83 0.25
C GLU A 123 -12.56 -12.82 -0.32
N LEU A 124 -12.38 -13.96 0.35
CA LEU A 124 -11.45 -15.00 -0.10
C LEU A 124 -11.85 -15.53 -1.47
N GLN A 125 -13.13 -15.89 -1.65
CA GLN A 125 -13.62 -16.40 -2.92
C GLN A 125 -13.39 -15.39 -4.06
N THR A 126 -13.77 -14.13 -3.86
CA THR A 126 -13.58 -13.07 -4.87
C THR A 126 -12.12 -12.88 -5.24
N ALA A 127 -11.22 -12.87 -4.25
CA ALA A 127 -9.79 -12.69 -4.49
C ALA A 127 -9.17 -13.91 -5.21
N VAL A 128 -9.56 -15.14 -4.83
CA VAL A 128 -9.12 -16.36 -5.51
C VAL A 128 -9.57 -16.35 -6.96
N GLU A 129 -10.86 -16.10 -7.23
CA GLU A 129 -11.41 -16.02 -8.58
C GLU A 129 -10.65 -15.00 -9.44
N TYR A 130 -10.30 -13.85 -8.87
CA TYR A 130 -9.50 -12.83 -9.55
C TYR A 130 -8.11 -13.33 -9.95
N VAL A 131 -7.38 -13.95 -9.00
CA VAL A 131 -6.00 -14.40 -9.24
C VAL A 131 -5.91 -15.53 -10.27
N ILE A 132 -6.90 -16.45 -10.27
CA ILE A 132 -6.91 -17.59 -11.20
C ILE A 132 -7.53 -17.27 -12.56
N SER A 133 -8.21 -16.13 -12.69
CA SER A 133 -8.87 -15.73 -13.95
C SER A 133 -7.83 -15.44 -15.04
N PRO A 134 -8.09 -15.81 -16.29
CA PRO A 134 -7.24 -15.43 -17.41
C PRO A 134 -7.11 -13.91 -17.51
N GLN A 135 -5.88 -13.41 -17.52
CA GLN A 135 -5.59 -11.98 -17.65
C GLN A 135 -5.24 -11.64 -19.10
N THR A 136 -5.70 -10.48 -19.55
CA THR A 136 -5.38 -9.94 -20.88
C THR A 136 -4.77 -8.54 -20.73
N ASP A 137 -3.90 -8.18 -21.65
CA ASP A 137 -3.33 -6.83 -21.73
C ASP A 137 -4.34 -5.81 -22.27
N ALA A 138 -3.94 -4.54 -22.36
CA ALA A 138 -4.78 -3.46 -22.89
C ALA A 138 -5.19 -3.64 -24.36
N ALA A 139 -4.51 -4.50 -25.11
CA ALA A 139 -4.85 -4.87 -26.49
C ALA A 139 -5.73 -6.12 -26.57
N GLY A 140 -6.07 -6.73 -25.43
CA GLY A 140 -6.87 -7.97 -25.35
C GLY A 140 -6.08 -9.25 -25.60
N ALA A 141 -4.74 -9.18 -25.67
CA ALA A 141 -3.89 -10.35 -25.81
C ALA A 141 -3.67 -11.06 -24.47
N PRO A 142 -3.59 -12.40 -24.42
CA PRO A 142 -3.30 -13.13 -23.18
C PRO A 142 -1.95 -12.72 -22.59
N ILE A 143 -1.92 -12.47 -21.29
CA ILE A 143 -0.69 -12.21 -20.54
C ILE A 143 -0.02 -13.54 -20.18
N GLU A 144 1.31 -13.58 -20.22
CA GLU A 144 2.09 -14.75 -19.80
C GLU A 144 1.72 -15.12 -18.34
N PRO A 145 1.50 -16.42 -18.02
CA PRO A 145 0.91 -16.85 -16.73
C PRO A 145 1.65 -16.33 -15.49
N ALA A 146 2.98 -16.40 -15.45
CA ALA A 146 3.74 -15.94 -14.30
C ALA A 146 3.64 -14.42 -14.12
N ARG A 147 3.58 -13.67 -15.21
CA ARG A 147 3.34 -12.23 -15.21
C ARG A 147 1.91 -11.92 -14.76
N ALA A 148 0.91 -12.66 -15.26
CA ALA A 148 -0.49 -12.48 -14.89
C ALA A 148 -0.71 -12.64 -13.37
N VAL A 149 -0.16 -13.71 -12.77
CA VAL A 149 -0.24 -13.96 -11.32
C VAL A 149 0.41 -12.81 -10.54
N ARG A 150 1.58 -12.34 -10.96
CA ARG A 150 2.25 -11.21 -10.31
C ARG A 150 1.42 -9.92 -10.37
N GLU A 151 0.89 -9.59 -11.55
CA GLU A 151 0.04 -8.40 -11.74
C GLU A 151 -1.24 -8.52 -10.91
N ALA A 152 -1.86 -9.70 -10.83
CA ALA A 152 -3.02 -9.93 -9.99
C ALA A 152 -2.73 -9.68 -8.49
N PHE A 153 -1.57 -10.11 -7.97
CA PHE A 153 -1.18 -9.80 -6.60
C PHE A 153 -0.85 -8.30 -6.40
N GLN A 154 -0.28 -7.61 -7.39
CA GLN A 154 -0.10 -6.15 -7.34
C GLN A 154 -1.45 -5.44 -7.22
N ASP A 155 -2.43 -5.86 -8.01
CA ASP A 155 -3.78 -5.31 -7.99
C ASP A 155 -4.50 -5.59 -6.66
N LEU A 156 -4.34 -6.79 -6.09
CA LEU A 156 -4.88 -7.11 -4.77
C LEU A 156 -4.26 -6.23 -3.68
N VAL A 157 -2.94 -6.08 -3.65
CA VAL A 157 -2.26 -5.19 -2.69
C VAL A 157 -2.78 -3.76 -2.86
N TRP A 158 -2.89 -3.28 -4.11
CA TRP A 158 -3.44 -1.96 -4.41
C TRP A 158 -4.90 -1.82 -3.95
N ALA A 159 -5.74 -2.82 -4.19
CA ALA A 159 -7.14 -2.82 -3.78
C ALA A 159 -7.28 -2.74 -2.25
N LEU A 160 -6.50 -3.55 -1.51
CA LEU A 160 -6.52 -3.56 -0.05
C LEU A 160 -6.14 -2.20 0.55
N MET A 161 -5.06 -1.56 0.05
CA MET A 161 -4.65 -0.23 0.55
C MET A 161 -5.63 0.90 0.23
N ASN A 162 -6.52 0.70 -0.74
CA ASN A 162 -7.58 1.66 -1.08
C ASN A 162 -8.90 1.42 -0.31
N THR A 163 -8.95 0.43 0.58
CA THR A 163 -10.15 0.20 1.40
C THR A 163 -10.26 1.20 2.54
N ARG A 164 -11.50 1.43 3.01
CA ARG A 164 -11.72 2.23 4.21
C ARG A 164 -11.12 1.58 5.46
N GLU A 165 -11.13 0.25 5.52
CA GLU A 165 -10.57 -0.52 6.63
C GLU A 165 -9.05 -0.30 6.75
N PHE A 166 -8.32 -0.13 5.65
CA PHE A 166 -6.89 0.16 5.67
C PHE A 166 -6.58 1.62 6.02
N MET A 167 -7.37 2.56 5.49
CA MET A 167 -7.07 3.99 5.61
C MET A 167 -7.50 4.62 6.93
N PHE A 168 -8.46 4.01 7.64
CA PHE A 168 -9.06 4.59 8.83
C PHE A 168 -8.88 3.69 10.04
N ASN A 169 -8.62 4.31 11.18
CA ASN A 169 -8.61 3.64 12.47
C ASN A 169 -10.05 3.45 12.96
N HIS A 170 -10.39 2.24 13.40
CA HIS A 170 -11.72 1.85 13.91
C HIS A 170 -11.74 1.83 15.42
#